data_8bfc7c71c8cf0dca8fe16e52bdd952bb
#
_entry.id   8bfc7c71c8cf0dca8fe16e52bdd952bb
#
_cell.length_a   1.000
_cell.length_b   1.000
_cell.length_c   1.000
_cell.angle_alpha   90.00
_cell.angle_beta   90.00
_cell.angle_gamma   90.00
#
_symmetry.space_group_name_H-M   'P 1'
#
loop_
_entity.id
_entity.type
_entity.pdbx_description
1 polymer ?
#
loop_
_entity_poly.entity_id
_entity_poly.type
_entity_poly.pdbx_seq_one_letter_code
_entity_poly.pdbx_strand_id
1 'polypeptide(L)'
;MKTLLRGPVLTVGNNIDTDIIYPGRFLELTDPKEIGSHCLAGISEDIGPNFPQGGIVVAGTNFGCGFSREHAPIALINMGASAVLADSFARIFFRNGINLGLPLVVCKGIAQHVKDGQTVTLDMEKGTVTIEETGEVLQAEALGDKAMEILQSGGIKPMMRKRFGKDA
;
A
#
# COMPACT_ATOMS: atom_id res chain seq x y z
N MET A 1 -5.81 1.66 -14.18
CA MET A 1 -5.63 2.20 -12.82
C MET A 1 -5.48 3.72 -12.88
N LYS A 2 -5.99 4.39 -11.89
CA LYS A 2 -5.86 5.85 -11.80
C LYS A 2 -4.47 6.20 -11.29
N THR A 3 -3.89 7.26 -11.82
CA THR A 3 -2.62 7.80 -11.34
C THR A 3 -2.79 8.86 -10.26
N LEU A 4 -4.02 9.33 -10.07
CA LEU A 4 -4.37 10.28 -9.02
C LEU A 4 -5.24 9.56 -8.00
N LEU A 5 -4.71 9.40 -6.78
CA LEU A 5 -5.40 8.69 -5.70
C LEU A 5 -5.68 9.66 -4.55
N ARG A 6 -6.87 9.53 -3.95
CA ARG A 6 -7.30 10.38 -2.85
C ARG A 6 -8.01 9.55 -1.80
N GLY A 7 -7.66 9.72 -0.55
CA GLY A 7 -8.34 9.01 0.52
C GLY A 7 -7.92 9.48 1.90
N PRO A 8 -8.68 9.06 2.92
CA PRO A 8 -8.32 9.33 4.30
C PRO A 8 -7.11 8.49 4.72
N VAL A 9 -6.35 9.01 5.67
CA VAL A 9 -5.08 8.42 6.09
C VAL A 9 -5.23 7.63 7.38
N LEU A 10 -4.59 6.46 7.42
CA LEU A 10 -4.31 5.73 8.64
C LEU A 10 -2.80 5.72 8.83
N THR A 11 -2.30 6.27 9.95
CA THR A 11 -0.88 6.23 10.25
C THR A 11 -0.56 5.01 11.10
N VAL A 12 0.57 4.34 10.81
CA VAL A 12 0.92 3.11 11.53
C VAL A 12 2.30 3.20 12.17
N GLY A 13 3.31 3.70 11.78
CA GLY A 13 4.58 3.83 12.49
C GLY A 13 5.74 3.15 11.76
N ASN A 14 6.83 2.91 12.51
CA ASN A 14 8.07 2.37 11.97
C ASN A 14 8.13 0.86 12.10
N ASN A 15 8.90 0.22 11.21
CA ASN A 15 9.25 -1.21 11.30
C ASN A 15 8.02 -2.10 11.42
N ILE A 16 6.98 -1.77 10.66
CA ILE A 16 5.77 -2.61 10.60
C ILE A 16 6.11 -3.82 9.75
N ASP A 17 6.37 -4.94 10.40
CA ASP A 17 6.79 -6.15 9.69
C ASP A 17 5.61 -6.91 9.11
N THR A 18 5.93 -7.92 8.30
CA THR A 18 4.89 -8.69 7.58
C THR A 18 3.96 -9.43 8.52
N ASP A 19 4.44 -9.84 9.71
CA ASP A 19 3.59 -10.51 10.69
C ASP A 19 2.64 -9.53 11.38
N ILE A 20 3.05 -8.29 11.54
CA ILE A 20 2.16 -7.23 12.04
C ILE A 20 1.10 -6.90 10.99
N ILE A 21 1.49 -6.83 9.71
CA ILE A 21 0.55 -6.56 8.62
C ILE A 21 -0.46 -7.70 8.49
N TYR A 22 0.03 -8.93 8.48
CA TYR A 22 -0.85 -10.09 8.37
C TYR A 22 -0.32 -11.24 9.24
N PRO A 23 -0.85 -11.38 10.47
CA PRO A 23 -0.34 -12.38 11.42
C PRO A 23 -0.41 -13.81 10.91
N GLY A 24 0.58 -14.61 11.32
CA GLY A 24 0.72 -15.99 10.87
C GLY A 24 -0.49 -16.87 11.17
N ARG A 25 -1.24 -16.57 12.24
CA ARG A 25 -2.43 -17.35 12.59
C ARG A 25 -3.55 -17.27 11.55
N PHE A 26 -3.46 -16.35 10.60
CA PHE A 26 -4.46 -16.18 9.55
C PHE A 26 -4.00 -16.69 8.18
N LEU A 27 -2.84 -17.33 8.09
CA LEU A 27 -2.27 -17.75 6.81
C LEU A 27 -3.11 -18.78 6.05
N GLU A 28 -3.96 -19.53 6.76
CA GLU A 28 -4.80 -20.54 6.15
C GLU A 28 -6.07 -19.97 5.50
N LEU A 29 -6.40 -18.71 5.79
CA LEU A 29 -7.57 -18.08 5.18
C LEU A 29 -7.36 -17.88 3.69
N THR A 30 -8.41 -18.10 2.91
CA THR A 30 -8.38 -17.96 1.46
C THR A 30 -9.41 -16.96 0.95
N ASP A 31 -10.44 -16.66 1.74
CA ASP A 31 -11.45 -15.68 1.32
C ASP A 31 -10.90 -14.26 1.38
N PRO A 32 -10.95 -13.50 0.25
CA PRO A 32 -10.41 -12.15 0.22
C PRO A 32 -10.95 -11.21 1.29
N LYS A 33 -12.25 -11.27 1.57
CA LYS A 33 -12.85 -10.41 2.60
C LYS A 33 -12.31 -10.73 3.98
N GLU A 34 -12.16 -12.03 4.30
CA GLU A 34 -11.59 -12.44 5.57
C GLU A 34 -10.15 -12.00 5.70
N ILE A 35 -9.36 -12.18 4.63
CA ILE A 35 -7.96 -11.75 4.63
C ILE A 35 -7.88 -10.25 4.88
N GLY A 36 -8.67 -9.44 4.16
CA GLY A 36 -8.67 -7.99 4.36
C GLY A 36 -9.12 -7.57 5.74
N SER A 37 -10.07 -8.31 6.34
CA SER A 37 -10.59 -7.97 7.67
C SER A 37 -9.54 -8.19 8.77
N HIS A 38 -8.50 -8.96 8.52
CA HIS A 38 -7.42 -9.19 9.48
C HIS A 38 -6.14 -8.42 9.13
N CYS A 39 -6.20 -7.55 8.13
CA CYS A 39 -5.05 -6.72 7.78
C CYS A 39 -4.71 -5.80 8.93
N LEU A 40 -3.42 -5.69 9.21
CA LEU A 40 -2.88 -4.88 10.31
C LEU A 40 -3.36 -5.33 11.69
N ALA A 41 -3.83 -6.58 11.79
CA ALA A 41 -4.27 -7.15 13.05
C ALA A 41 -3.15 -7.24 14.09
N GLY A 42 -1.90 -7.22 13.66
CA GLY A 42 -0.77 -7.13 14.57
C GLY A 42 -0.70 -5.83 15.34
N ILE A 43 -1.36 -4.77 14.83
CA ILE A 43 -1.51 -3.51 15.55
C ILE A 43 -2.84 -3.52 16.32
N SER A 44 -3.93 -3.78 15.64
CA SER A 44 -5.27 -3.88 16.24
C SER A 44 -6.20 -4.62 15.28
N GLU A 45 -7.00 -5.52 15.81
CA GLU A 45 -7.97 -6.25 15.00
C GLU A 45 -9.14 -5.37 14.52
N ASP A 46 -9.26 -4.17 15.06
CA ASP A 46 -10.31 -3.24 14.64
C ASP A 46 -9.97 -2.51 13.34
N ILE A 47 -8.71 -2.51 12.92
CA ILE A 47 -8.27 -1.75 11.75
C ILE A 47 -8.90 -2.28 10.46
N GLY A 48 -8.74 -3.58 10.21
CA GLY A 48 -9.24 -4.17 8.97
C GLY A 48 -10.72 -3.94 8.72
N PRO A 49 -11.59 -4.30 9.69
CA PRO A 49 -13.04 -4.14 9.51
C PRO A 49 -13.50 -2.70 9.35
N ASN A 50 -12.76 -1.74 9.91
CA ASN A 50 -13.18 -0.34 9.92
C ASN A 50 -12.40 0.53 8.93
N PHE A 51 -11.49 -0.04 8.17
CA PHE A 51 -10.68 0.72 7.23
C PHE A 51 -11.57 1.26 6.09
N PRO A 52 -11.53 2.57 5.82
CA PRO A 52 -12.37 3.14 4.76
C PRO A 52 -11.89 2.68 3.38
N GLN A 53 -12.83 2.27 2.54
CA GLN A 53 -12.51 1.83 1.19
C GLN A 53 -11.81 2.96 0.44
N GLY A 54 -10.64 2.68 -0.11
CA GLY A 54 -9.83 3.67 -0.80
C GLY A 54 -8.92 4.48 0.12
N GLY A 55 -8.86 4.15 1.42
CA GLY A 55 -7.97 4.81 2.36
C GLY A 55 -6.51 4.61 2.00
N ILE A 56 -5.65 5.45 2.58
CA ILE A 56 -4.20 5.42 2.33
C ILE A 56 -3.50 5.14 3.66
N VAL A 57 -2.66 4.11 3.66
CA VAL A 57 -1.84 3.79 4.82
C VAL A 57 -0.58 4.64 4.76
N VAL A 58 -0.23 5.30 5.86
CA VAL A 58 0.99 6.09 5.98
C VAL A 58 1.86 5.47 7.06
N ALA A 59 3.08 5.12 6.70
CA ALA A 59 4.03 4.47 7.59
C ALA A 59 5.33 5.25 7.68
N GLY A 60 6.15 4.92 8.65
CA GLY A 60 7.48 5.48 8.78
C GLY A 60 8.50 4.67 7.99
N THR A 61 9.60 4.29 8.65
CA THR A 61 10.69 3.57 7.98
C THR A 61 10.47 2.08 7.96
N ASN A 62 11.00 1.42 6.93
CA ASN A 62 11.14 -0.02 6.84
C ASN A 62 9.80 -0.78 6.90
N PHE A 63 8.80 -0.27 6.20
CA PHE A 63 7.48 -0.93 6.15
C PHE A 63 7.57 -2.23 5.35
N GLY A 64 7.03 -3.31 5.91
CA GLY A 64 7.04 -4.61 5.26
C GLY A 64 8.28 -5.43 5.53
N CYS A 65 9.07 -5.07 6.55
CA CYS A 65 10.25 -5.85 6.93
C CYS A 65 9.85 -7.23 7.47
N GLY A 66 10.85 -8.07 7.71
CA GLY A 66 10.63 -9.41 8.21
C GLY A 66 10.53 -10.44 7.09
N PHE A 67 9.87 -11.55 7.37
CA PHE A 67 9.78 -12.64 6.41
C PHE A 67 8.97 -12.24 5.17
N SER A 68 9.38 -12.75 4.01
CA SER A 68 8.68 -12.50 2.77
C SER A 68 7.36 -13.27 2.76
N ARG A 69 6.24 -12.54 2.90
CA ARG A 69 4.89 -13.11 2.85
C ARG A 69 4.07 -12.38 1.81
N GLU A 70 3.62 -13.11 0.81
CA GLU A 70 2.72 -12.55 -0.20
C GLU A 70 1.40 -12.08 0.40
N HIS A 71 1.00 -12.71 1.51
CA HIS A 71 -0.25 -12.37 2.20
C HIS A 71 -0.28 -10.93 2.70
N ALA A 72 0.87 -10.33 3.03
CA ALA A 72 0.90 -8.98 3.55
C ALA A 72 0.38 -7.95 2.54
N PRO A 73 0.93 -7.87 1.32
CA PRO A 73 0.36 -6.94 0.34
C PRO A 73 -1.04 -7.33 -0.12
N ILE A 74 -1.35 -8.64 -0.18
CA ILE A 74 -2.69 -9.10 -0.51
C ILE A 74 -3.71 -8.61 0.53
N ALA A 75 -3.36 -8.68 1.81
CA ALA A 75 -4.23 -8.21 2.88
C ALA A 75 -4.50 -6.71 2.77
N LEU A 76 -3.48 -5.91 2.45
CA LEU A 76 -3.65 -4.47 2.26
C LEU A 76 -4.61 -4.17 1.10
N ILE A 77 -4.45 -4.87 -0.01
CA ILE A 77 -5.33 -4.71 -1.16
C ILE A 77 -6.78 -5.07 -0.78
N ASN A 78 -6.97 -6.21 -0.13
CA ASN A 78 -8.31 -6.68 0.23
C ASN A 78 -8.95 -5.90 1.36
N MET A 79 -8.16 -5.22 2.18
CA MET A 79 -8.68 -4.28 3.17
C MET A 79 -9.28 -3.04 2.51
N GLY A 80 -8.85 -2.73 1.30
CA GLY A 80 -9.32 -1.56 0.57
C GLY A 80 -8.33 -0.42 0.50
N ALA A 81 -7.07 -0.65 0.86
CA ALA A 81 -6.05 0.40 0.75
C ALA A 81 -5.79 0.72 -0.72
N SER A 82 -5.85 2.00 -1.08
CA SER A 82 -5.55 2.45 -2.43
C SER A 82 -4.06 2.62 -2.65
N ALA A 83 -3.31 2.87 -1.58
CA ALA A 83 -1.86 3.05 -1.64
C ALA A 83 -1.27 2.97 -0.25
N VAL A 84 0.05 2.76 -0.18
CA VAL A 84 0.81 2.92 1.06
C VAL A 84 1.91 3.95 0.79
N LEU A 85 1.97 4.96 1.63
CA LEU A 85 3.04 5.95 1.63
C LEU A 85 3.94 5.69 2.82
N ALA A 86 5.24 5.71 2.64
CA ALA A 86 6.17 5.46 3.75
C ALA A 86 7.48 6.20 3.53
N ASP A 87 8.24 6.40 4.62
CA ASP A 87 9.60 6.92 4.52
C ASP A 87 10.50 5.93 3.77
N SER A 88 10.30 4.64 4.00
CA SER A 88 10.99 3.59 3.26
C SER A 88 10.23 2.27 3.39
N PHE A 89 10.52 1.36 2.46
CA PHE A 89 9.97 0.01 2.42
C PHE A 89 11.08 -1.02 2.43
N ALA A 90 10.81 -2.20 3.00
CA ALA A 90 11.68 -3.34 2.79
C ALA A 90 11.63 -3.73 1.30
N ARG A 91 12.79 -4.06 0.75
CA ARG A 91 12.94 -4.26 -0.71
C ARG A 91 12.03 -5.35 -1.26
N ILE A 92 11.99 -6.50 -0.60
CA ILE A 92 11.19 -7.64 -1.08
C ILE A 92 9.71 -7.32 -1.02
N PHE A 93 9.27 -6.68 0.09
CA PHE A 93 7.89 -6.27 0.23
C PHE A 93 7.49 -5.29 -0.87
N PHE A 94 8.35 -4.30 -1.15
CA PHE A 94 8.08 -3.31 -2.19
C PHE A 94 7.86 -3.99 -3.54
N ARG A 95 8.77 -4.87 -3.92
CA ARG A 95 8.67 -5.59 -5.19
C ARG A 95 7.41 -6.44 -5.28
N ASN A 96 7.12 -7.19 -4.21
CA ASN A 96 5.94 -8.03 -4.18
C ASN A 96 4.65 -7.21 -4.26
N GLY A 97 4.59 -6.11 -3.54
CA GLY A 97 3.41 -5.24 -3.54
C GLY A 97 3.15 -4.61 -4.91
N ILE A 98 4.18 -4.07 -5.54
CA ILE A 98 4.05 -3.51 -6.89
C ILE A 98 3.59 -4.58 -7.88
N ASN A 99 4.18 -5.78 -7.80
CA ASN A 99 3.82 -6.88 -8.70
C ASN A 99 2.36 -7.32 -8.52
N LEU A 100 1.80 -7.14 -7.34
CA LEU A 100 0.39 -7.45 -7.07
C LEU A 100 -0.56 -6.29 -7.38
N GLY A 101 -0.02 -5.16 -7.81
CA GLY A 101 -0.84 -4.01 -8.18
C GLY A 101 -1.11 -3.03 -7.05
N LEU A 102 -0.39 -3.12 -5.95
CA LEU A 102 -0.53 -2.19 -4.82
C LEU A 102 0.45 -1.03 -4.98
N PRO A 103 -0.04 0.21 -5.11
CA PRO A 103 0.85 1.37 -5.17
C PRO A 103 1.59 1.56 -3.85
N LEU A 104 2.91 1.50 -3.91
CA LEU A 104 3.80 1.73 -2.77
C LEU A 104 4.71 2.89 -3.16
N VAL A 105 4.64 3.98 -2.42
CA VAL A 105 5.35 5.21 -2.80
C VAL A 105 6.17 5.71 -1.62
N VAL A 106 7.46 5.92 -1.86
CA VAL A 106 8.35 6.51 -0.87
C VAL A 106 8.13 8.02 -0.84
N CYS A 107 7.74 8.52 0.34
CA CYS A 107 7.56 9.95 0.56
C CYS A 107 8.17 10.29 1.92
N LYS A 108 9.43 10.69 1.88
CA LYS A 108 10.18 10.94 3.12
C LYS A 108 9.55 12.08 3.92
N GLY A 109 9.40 11.84 5.22
CA GLY A 109 8.80 12.80 6.12
C GLY A 109 7.28 12.77 6.19
N ILE A 110 6.62 11.97 5.37
CA ILE A 110 5.15 11.98 5.34
C ILE A 110 4.53 11.66 6.71
N ALA A 111 5.12 10.70 7.43
CA ALA A 111 4.59 10.28 8.72
C ALA A 111 4.61 11.40 9.77
N GLN A 112 5.50 12.38 9.61
CA GLN A 112 5.64 13.50 10.52
C GLN A 112 4.77 14.69 10.14
N HIS A 113 4.22 14.69 8.92
CA HIS A 113 3.46 15.82 8.39
C HIS A 113 1.96 15.56 8.34
N VAL A 114 1.53 14.31 8.42
CA VAL A 114 0.12 13.95 8.30
C VAL A 114 -0.38 13.30 9.59
N LYS A 115 -1.68 13.47 9.87
CA LYS A 115 -2.33 12.88 11.04
C LYS A 115 -3.47 11.96 10.60
N ASP A 116 -3.79 11.00 11.46
CA ASP A 116 -4.93 10.10 11.21
C ASP A 116 -6.18 10.90 10.88
N GLY A 117 -6.89 10.43 9.88
CA GLY A 117 -8.16 11.03 9.47
C GLY A 117 -8.03 12.20 8.51
N GLN A 118 -6.82 12.74 8.31
CA GLN A 118 -6.61 13.73 7.27
C GLN A 118 -6.72 13.08 5.89
N THR A 119 -6.97 13.88 4.88
CA THR A 119 -7.11 13.40 3.51
C THR A 119 -5.88 13.75 2.70
N VAL A 120 -5.37 12.79 1.96
CA VAL A 120 -4.20 12.95 1.12
C VAL A 120 -4.57 12.68 -0.34
N THR A 121 -3.98 13.48 -1.23
CA THR A 121 -4.03 13.25 -2.67
C THR A 121 -2.64 12.89 -3.15
N LEU A 122 -2.52 11.70 -3.73
CA LEU A 122 -1.27 11.21 -4.30
C LEU A 122 -1.35 11.30 -5.82
N ASP A 123 -0.47 12.11 -6.41
CA ASP A 123 -0.31 12.19 -7.86
C ASP A 123 0.93 11.42 -8.25
N MET A 124 0.74 10.21 -8.78
CA MET A 124 1.86 9.35 -9.12
C MET A 124 2.62 9.80 -10.35
N GLU A 125 1.98 10.54 -11.25
CA GLU A 125 2.66 11.07 -12.42
C GLU A 125 3.60 12.22 -12.06
N LYS A 126 3.11 13.14 -11.21
CA LYS A 126 3.93 14.27 -10.75
C LYS A 126 4.86 13.92 -9.60
N GLY A 127 4.57 12.80 -8.90
CA GLY A 127 5.32 12.44 -7.71
C GLY A 127 5.07 13.37 -6.54
N THR A 128 3.82 13.81 -6.35
CA THR A 128 3.47 14.73 -5.27
C THR A 128 2.43 14.13 -4.35
N VAL A 129 2.52 14.50 -3.07
CA VAL A 129 1.55 14.13 -2.04
C VAL A 129 1.05 15.41 -1.42
N THR A 130 -0.25 15.66 -1.52
CA THR A 130 -0.88 16.87 -0.97
C THR A 130 -1.74 16.49 0.24
N ILE A 131 -1.50 17.16 1.36
CA ILE A 131 -2.33 17.03 2.57
C ILE A 131 -3.41 18.09 2.46
N GLU A 132 -4.66 17.66 2.24
CA GLU A 132 -5.73 18.62 1.90
C GLU A 132 -6.03 19.61 3.02
N GLU A 133 -6.02 19.15 4.26
CA GLU A 133 -6.37 20.00 5.41
C GLU A 133 -5.37 21.13 5.67
N THR A 134 -4.12 20.93 5.30
CA THR A 134 -3.07 21.94 5.51
C THR A 134 -2.64 22.61 4.20
N GLY A 135 -2.94 22.02 3.07
CA GLY A 135 -2.44 22.48 1.77
C GLY A 135 -0.97 22.17 1.52
N GLU A 136 -0.32 21.47 2.44
CA GLU A 136 1.09 21.13 2.30
C GLU A 136 1.30 20.10 1.18
N VAL A 137 2.33 20.32 0.37
CA VAL A 137 2.69 19.42 -0.72
C VAL A 137 4.08 18.86 -0.45
N LEU A 138 4.21 17.53 -0.41
CA LEU A 138 5.49 16.87 -0.27
C LEU A 138 5.88 16.21 -1.58
N GLN A 139 7.19 16.15 -1.82
CA GLN A 139 7.73 15.49 -3.00
C GLN A 139 7.95 14.01 -2.67
N ALA A 140 7.32 13.14 -3.44
CA ALA A 140 7.53 11.70 -3.34
C ALA A 140 8.58 11.26 -4.36
N GLU A 141 9.17 10.10 -4.13
CA GLU A 141 10.07 9.52 -5.12
C GLU A 141 9.24 8.97 -6.29
N ALA A 142 9.70 9.27 -7.49
CA ALA A 142 9.02 8.77 -8.69
C ALA A 142 9.20 7.26 -8.79
N LEU A 143 8.12 6.58 -9.18
CA LEU A 143 8.20 5.17 -9.53
C LEU A 143 8.81 5.05 -10.92
N GLY A 144 9.65 4.04 -11.13
CA GLY A 144 10.23 3.78 -12.44
C GLY A 144 9.15 3.38 -13.45
N ASP A 145 9.49 3.48 -14.74
CA ASP A 145 8.55 3.18 -15.82
C ASP A 145 8.00 1.76 -15.73
N LYS A 146 8.86 0.81 -15.35
CA LYS A 146 8.44 -0.59 -15.21
C LYS A 146 7.40 -0.76 -14.10
N ALA A 147 7.65 -0.15 -12.94
CA ALA A 147 6.71 -0.22 -11.83
C ALA A 147 5.38 0.42 -12.20
N MET A 148 5.41 1.57 -12.86
CA MET A 148 4.20 2.25 -13.31
C MET A 148 3.42 1.39 -14.30
N GLU A 149 4.12 0.74 -15.24
CA GLU A 149 3.47 -0.15 -16.21
C GLU A 149 2.75 -1.30 -15.49
N ILE A 150 3.41 -1.92 -14.52
CA ILE A 150 2.81 -3.01 -13.75
C ILE A 150 1.56 -2.53 -13.00
N LEU A 151 1.67 -1.39 -12.31
CA LEU A 151 0.55 -0.84 -11.55
C LEU A 151 -0.62 -0.46 -12.45
N GLN A 152 -0.36 0.18 -13.58
CA GLN A 152 -1.40 0.58 -14.52
C GLN A 152 -2.11 -0.61 -15.13
N SER A 153 -1.44 -1.75 -15.21
CA SER A 153 -2.02 -2.99 -15.70
C SER A 153 -2.79 -3.77 -14.64
N GLY A 154 -2.70 -3.35 -13.37
CA GLY A 154 -3.35 -4.04 -12.26
C GLY A 154 -2.51 -5.13 -11.64
N GLY A 155 -1.22 -5.19 -11.96
CA GLY A 155 -0.29 -6.19 -11.44
C GLY A 155 0.50 -6.85 -12.55
N ILE A 156 1.47 -7.70 -12.15
CA ILE A 156 2.33 -8.34 -13.14
C ILE A 156 1.59 -9.40 -13.97
N LYS A 157 0.69 -10.15 -13.36
CA LYS A 157 -0.07 -11.17 -14.09
C LYS A 157 -0.99 -10.56 -15.16
N PRO A 158 -1.82 -9.54 -14.85
CA PRO A 158 -2.58 -8.86 -15.88
C PRO A 158 -1.71 -8.21 -16.96
N MET A 159 -0.56 -7.65 -16.57
CA MET A 159 0.36 -7.07 -17.53
C MET A 159 0.87 -8.10 -18.54
N MET A 160 1.27 -9.28 -18.04
CA MET A 160 1.76 -10.35 -18.89
C MET A 160 0.66 -10.90 -19.81
N ARG A 161 -0.57 -10.97 -19.32
CA ARG A 161 -1.70 -11.37 -20.18
C ARG A 161 -1.91 -10.41 -21.34
N LYS A 162 -1.79 -9.10 -21.08
CA LYS A 162 -1.90 -8.09 -22.14
C LYS A 162 -0.79 -8.24 -23.17
N ARG A 163 0.42 -8.52 -22.70
CA ARG A 163 1.60 -8.58 -23.57
C ARG A 163 1.69 -9.89 -24.37
N PHE A 164 1.31 -11.02 -23.76
CA PHE A 164 1.49 -12.35 -24.33
C PHE A 164 0.19 -13.13 -24.56
N GLY A 165 -0.95 -12.48 -24.37
CA GLY A 165 -2.24 -13.14 -24.48
C GLY A 165 -2.68 -13.77 -23.17
N LYS A 166 -3.86 -14.37 -23.19
CA LYS A 166 -4.51 -14.88 -21.98
C LYS A 166 -3.86 -16.10 -21.34
N ASP A 167 -2.91 -16.72 -22.02
CA ASP A 167 -2.20 -17.87 -21.49
C ASP A 167 -0.90 -17.51 -20.79
N ALA A 168 -0.60 -16.25 -20.69
CA ALA A 168 0.64 -15.78 -20.08
C ALA A 168 0.50 -15.62 -18.58
#